data_125ffbfe41d8740031a673d161aa4a47
#
_entry.id   125ffbfe41d8740031a673d161aa4a47
#
_cell.length_a   1.000
_cell.length_b   1.000
_cell.length_c   1.000
_cell.angle_alpha   90.00
_cell.angle_beta   90.00
_cell.angle_gamma   90.00
#
_symmetry.space_group_name_H-M   'P 1'
#
loop_
_entity.id
_entity.type
_entity.pdbx_description
1 polymer ?
#
loop_
_entity_poly.entity_id
_entity_poly.type
_entity_poly.pdbx_seq_one_letter_code
_entity_poly.pdbx_strand_id
1 'polypeptide(L)' 'MSLSYKILLKPEPEGGYTVNVPALPGCITYGLDLEEAKLNAKEAIELYIESLNAHGEEIR' A
#
# COMPACT_ATOMS: atom_id res chain seq x y z
N MET A 1 11.50 -15.08 -7.31
CA MET A 1 11.92 -13.78 -6.81
C MET A 1 10.76 -13.03 -6.16
N SER A 2 11.00 -12.43 -5.05
CA SER A 2 9.92 -11.73 -4.36
C SER A 2 10.28 -10.25 -4.24
N LEU A 3 9.23 -9.44 -4.22
CA LEU A 3 9.37 -8.01 -4.05
C LEU A 3 9.10 -7.65 -2.60
N SER A 4 9.89 -6.74 -2.10
CA SER A 4 9.72 -6.27 -0.74
C SER A 4 9.56 -4.76 -0.75
N TYR A 5 8.56 -4.30 -0.04
CA TYR A 5 8.35 -2.87 0.09
C TYR A 5 8.28 -2.53 1.56
N LYS A 6 8.96 -1.45 1.90
CA LYS A 6 8.86 -0.94 3.25
C LYS A 6 7.51 -0.27 3.43
N ILE A 7 6.85 -0.55 4.53
CA ILE A 7 5.60 0.12 4.84
C ILE A 7 5.76 0.83 6.18
N LEU A 8 5.07 1.94 6.30
CA LEU A 8 5.04 2.71 7.52
C LEU A 8 3.67 2.59 8.13
N LEU A 9 3.60 2.16 9.38
CA LEU A 9 2.35 1.99 10.07
C LEU A 9 2.22 3.10 11.10
N LYS A 10 1.13 3.83 11.02
CA LYS A 10 0.87 4.91 11.94
C LYS A 10 -0.39 4.59 12.73
N PRO A 11 -0.29 4.39 14.05
CA PRO A 11 -1.48 4.17 14.86
C PRO A 11 -2.32 5.44 14.92
N GLU A 12 -3.61 5.27 14.76
CA GLU A 12 -4.52 6.39 14.78
C GLU A 12 -5.19 6.51 16.16
N PRO A 13 -5.46 7.72 16.60
CA PRO A 13 -6.05 7.90 17.93
C PRO A 13 -7.40 7.21 18.10
N GLU A 14 -8.15 7.08 17.04
CA GLU A 14 -9.44 6.45 17.11
C GLU A 14 -9.38 4.95 16.98
N GLY A 15 -8.22 4.42 16.77
CA GLY A 15 -8.04 2.99 16.57
C GLY A 15 -7.65 2.71 15.13
N GLY A 16 -6.98 1.60 14.94
CA GLY A 16 -6.54 1.23 13.61
C GLY A 16 -5.21 1.84 13.25
N TYR A 17 -4.80 1.58 12.02
CA TYR A 17 -3.49 2.01 11.53
C TYR A 17 -3.60 2.53 10.12
N THR A 18 -2.95 3.65 9.87
CA THR A 18 -2.77 4.14 8.52
C THR A 18 -1.46 3.56 7.99
N VAL A 19 -1.51 3.06 6.76
CA VAL A 19 -0.35 2.43 6.14
C VAL A 19 0.10 3.28 4.97
N ASN A 20 1.39 3.59 4.95
CA ASN A 20 1.97 4.34 3.86
C ASN A 20 3.07 3.51 3.24
N VAL A 21 3.10 3.47 1.92
CA VAL A 21 4.16 2.77 1.19
C VAL A 21 5.01 3.82 0.51
N PRO A 22 6.13 4.23 1.12
CA PRO A 22 6.89 5.37 0.60
C PRO A 22 7.41 5.19 -0.82
N ALA A 23 7.71 3.97 -1.20
CA ALA A 23 8.24 3.71 -2.54
C ALA A 23 7.18 3.92 -3.63
N LEU A 24 5.92 3.93 -3.25
CA LEU A 24 4.83 4.06 -4.22
C LEU A 24 4.02 5.31 -3.87
N PRO A 25 4.26 6.42 -4.55
CA PRO A 25 3.60 7.68 -4.18
C PRO A 25 2.08 7.56 -4.23
N GLY A 26 1.44 8.00 -3.17
CA GLY A 26 0.00 7.94 -3.09
C GLY A 26 -0.55 6.59 -2.66
N CYS A 27 0.30 5.61 -2.41
CA CYS A 27 -0.15 4.30 -1.98
C CYS A 27 -0.34 4.32 -0.47
N ILE A 28 -1.56 4.62 -0.06
CA ILE A 28 -1.91 4.71 1.35
C ILE A 28 -3.16 3.88 1.58
N THR A 29 -3.16 3.14 2.67
CA THR A 29 -4.32 2.34 3.01
C THR A 29 -4.50 2.35 4.52
N TYR A 30 -5.43 1.56 5.01
CA TYR A 30 -5.83 1.60 6.41
C TYR A 30 -6.25 0.21 6.84
N GLY A 31 -6.08 -0.10 8.10
CA GLY A 31 -6.51 -1.36 8.66
C GLY A 31 -6.93 -1.17 10.10
N LEU A 32 -7.90 -1.95 10.55
CA LEU A 32 -8.40 -1.85 11.91
C LEU A 32 -7.41 -2.38 12.93
N ASP A 33 -6.58 -3.34 12.52
CA ASP A 33 -5.54 -3.85 13.38
C ASP A 33 -4.32 -4.14 12.51
N LEU A 34 -3.26 -4.63 13.12
CA LEU A 34 -2.02 -4.86 12.41
C LEU A 34 -2.18 -5.87 11.29
N GLU A 35 -2.93 -6.92 11.55
CA GLU A 35 -3.11 -7.97 10.57
C GLU A 35 -3.84 -7.44 9.34
N GLU A 36 -4.93 -6.75 9.59
CA GLU A 36 -5.69 -6.17 8.50
C GLU A 36 -4.89 -5.12 7.75
N ALA A 37 -4.13 -4.32 8.51
CA ALA A 37 -3.31 -3.29 7.88
C ALA A 37 -2.29 -3.92 6.93
N LYS A 38 -1.70 -5.03 7.34
CA LYS A 38 -0.73 -5.71 6.48
C LYS A 38 -1.38 -6.31 5.26
N LEU A 39 -2.55 -6.91 5.43
CA LEU A 39 -3.27 -7.47 4.30
C LEU A 39 -3.66 -6.39 3.31
N ASN A 40 -4.17 -5.28 3.83
CA ASN A 40 -4.58 -4.19 2.97
C ASN A 40 -3.40 -3.56 2.28
N ALA A 41 -2.26 -3.51 2.96
CA ALA A 41 -1.05 -2.99 2.34
C ALA A 41 -0.63 -3.86 1.16
N LYS A 42 -0.69 -5.16 1.35
CA LYS A 42 -0.31 -6.07 0.28
C LYS A 42 -1.23 -5.88 -0.92
N GLU A 43 -2.52 -5.81 -0.68
CA GLU A 43 -3.48 -5.60 -1.76
C GLU A 43 -3.25 -4.26 -2.45
N ALA A 44 -3.01 -3.23 -1.66
CA ALA A 44 -2.81 -1.91 -2.22
C ALA A 44 -1.56 -1.87 -3.10
N ILE A 45 -0.51 -2.53 -2.68
CA ILE A 45 0.71 -2.59 -3.46
C ILE A 45 0.47 -3.33 -4.76
N GLU A 46 -0.23 -4.45 -4.68
CA GLU A 46 -0.50 -5.24 -5.87
C GLU A 46 -1.33 -4.47 -6.87
N LEU A 47 -2.35 -3.78 -6.38
CA LEU A 47 -3.19 -2.98 -7.26
C LEU A 47 -2.43 -1.81 -7.85
N TYR A 48 -1.57 -1.20 -7.06
CA TYR A 48 -0.79 -0.08 -7.54
C TYR A 48 0.11 -0.51 -8.69
N ILE A 49 0.80 -1.64 -8.50
CA ILE A 49 1.71 -2.12 -9.53
C ILE A 49 0.94 -2.57 -10.76
N GLU A 50 -0.20 -3.18 -10.56
CA GLU A 50 -1.05 -3.58 -11.67
C GLU A 50 -1.48 -2.37 -12.46
N SER A 51 -1.85 -1.31 -11.77
CA SER A 51 -2.26 -0.09 -12.41
C SER A 51 -1.13 0.54 -13.21
N LEU A 52 0.07 0.52 -12.65
CA LEU A 52 1.23 1.02 -13.36
C LEU A 52 1.46 0.25 -14.64
N ASN A 53 1.37 -1.06 -14.57
CA ASN A 53 1.56 -1.88 -15.75
C ASN A 53 0.48 -1.63 -16.79
N ALA A 54 -0.74 -1.46 -16.34
CA ALA A 54 -1.85 -1.24 -17.26
C ALA A 54 -1.75 0.10 -17.94
N HIS A 55 -1.26 1.12 -17.24
CA HIS A 55 -1.22 2.47 -17.78
C HIS A 55 0.14 2.87 -18.32
N GLY A 56 1.14 2.05 -18.07
CA GLY A 56 2.50 2.41 -18.45
C GLY A 56 2.67 2.65 -19.92
N GLU A 57 1.94 1.92 -20.71
CA GLU A 57 2.09 2.04 -22.16
C GLU A 57 1.42 3.25 -22.70
N GLU A 58 0.50 3.81 -21.96
CA GLU A 58 -0.22 4.96 -22.44
C GLU A 58 0.42 6.26 -22.07
N ILE A 59 1.45 6.21 -21.30
CA ILE A 59 2.08 7.42 -20.85
C ILE A 59 2.77 8.09 -21.99
N ARG A 60 2.61 9.34 -22.08
CA ARG A 60 3.22 10.11 -23.16
C ARG A 60 4.22 11.04 -22.63
#